data_6daae608f7fbce7e3b886b5a2991c882
#
_entry.id   6daae608f7fbce7e3b886b5a2991c882
#
_cell.length_a   1.000
_cell.length_b   1.000
_cell.length_c   1.000
_cell.angle_alpha   90.00
_cell.angle_beta   90.00
_cell.angle_gamma   90.00
#
_symmetry.space_group_name_H-M   'P 1'
#
loop_
_entity.id
_entity.type
_entity.pdbx_description
1 polymer ?
#
loop_
_entity_poly.entity_id
_entity_poly.type
_entity_poly.pdbx_seq_one_letter_code
_entity_poly.pdbx_strand_id
1 'polypeptide(L)'
;NEDKWERQMSDLTSVFIPAKEILSNAWNLNAAVKMGNVEFDDTYLDIIAAAKIDISRGVDSSSKKKYLDILQKISNGKVKLQDERFYLQPGTQAKLEFNLVAEGLRKIALLWQLIKNGTLENGAVLFWDEPEANINPKYIPVLAELLIMLESEGVQIFVSTHDYFLSKYIEIKRT
;
A
#
# COMPACT_ATOMS: atom_id res chain seq x y z
N ASN A 1 11.23 -20.21 26.55
CA ASN A 1 11.10 -20.36 25.08
C ASN A 1 10.10 -19.37 24.47
N GLU A 2 9.07 -18.93 25.20
CA GLU A 2 8.11 -17.91 24.77
C GLU A 2 8.79 -16.56 24.56
N ASP A 3 9.63 -16.10 25.49
CA ASP A 3 10.36 -14.81 25.39
C ASP A 3 11.25 -14.68 24.13
N LYS A 4 11.68 -15.80 23.54
CA LYS A 4 12.54 -15.78 22.35
C LYS A 4 11.70 -15.57 21.09
N TRP A 5 10.50 -16.12 21.06
CA TRP A 5 9.54 -15.93 19.96
C TRP A 5 8.97 -14.53 19.98
N GLU A 6 8.57 -14.00 21.14
CA GLU A 6 8.06 -12.64 21.29
C GLU A 6 9.08 -11.60 20.85
N ARG A 7 10.37 -11.75 21.21
CA ARG A 7 11.43 -10.84 20.75
C ARG A 7 11.68 -10.92 19.24
N GLN A 8 11.57 -12.11 18.64
CA GLN A 8 11.73 -12.26 17.18
C GLN A 8 10.52 -11.72 16.42
N MET A 9 9.32 -11.80 16.98
CA MET A 9 8.09 -11.28 16.33
C MET A 9 7.92 -9.77 16.53
N SER A 10 8.49 -9.17 17.58
CA SER A 10 8.41 -7.72 17.82
C SER A 10 9.16 -6.89 16.77
N ASP A 11 10.14 -7.50 16.08
CA ASP A 11 10.94 -6.84 15.04
C ASP A 11 10.35 -7.05 13.62
N LEU A 12 9.23 -7.81 13.50
CA LEU A 12 8.63 -8.12 12.21
C LEU A 12 7.63 -7.02 11.82
N THR A 13 7.94 -6.27 10.77
CA THR A 13 6.98 -5.34 10.17
C THR A 13 5.99 -6.12 9.32
N SER A 14 4.73 -6.19 9.75
CA SER A 14 3.65 -6.77 8.97
C SER A 14 2.65 -5.69 8.53
N VAL A 15 2.17 -5.80 7.29
CA VAL A 15 1.20 -4.87 6.70
C VAL A 15 0.06 -5.68 6.11
N PHE A 16 -1.16 -5.36 6.50
CA PHE A 16 -2.36 -5.89 5.87
C PHE A 16 -3.05 -4.81 5.05
N ILE A 17 -3.24 -5.05 3.75
CA ILE A 17 -4.02 -4.19 2.86
C ILE A 17 -5.35 -4.87 2.60
N PRO A 18 -6.46 -4.36 3.13
CA PRO A 18 -7.79 -4.92 2.92
C PRO A 18 -8.27 -4.69 1.48
N ALA A 19 -9.23 -5.51 1.04
CA ALA A 19 -9.85 -5.39 -0.28
C ALA A 19 -10.44 -4.01 -0.52
N LYS A 20 -11.01 -3.41 0.51
CA LYS A 20 -11.63 -2.07 0.47
C LYS A 20 -10.64 -0.99 0.85
N GLU A 21 -10.46 0.00 -0.01
CA GLU A 21 -9.62 1.16 0.24
C GLU A 21 -10.23 2.08 1.32
N ILE A 22 -9.43 2.53 2.29
CA ILE A 22 -9.90 3.30 3.45
C ILE A 22 -9.25 4.68 3.57
N LEU A 23 -8.15 4.98 2.88
CA LEU A 23 -7.45 6.25 3.04
C LEU A 23 -8.29 7.47 2.67
N SER A 24 -9.29 7.29 1.81
CA SER A 24 -10.28 8.33 1.51
C SER A 24 -11.07 8.79 2.74
N ASN A 25 -11.19 7.94 3.75
CA ASN A 25 -11.91 8.20 5.01
C ASN A 25 -10.96 8.28 6.22
N ALA A 26 -9.65 8.36 6.01
CA ALA A 26 -8.65 8.35 7.08
C ALA A 26 -8.74 9.57 8.02
N TRP A 27 -9.35 10.67 7.54
CA TRP A 27 -9.52 11.87 8.33
C TRP A 27 -10.45 11.63 9.51
N ASN A 28 -9.97 11.97 10.69
CA ASN A 28 -10.71 11.90 11.96
C ASN A 28 -11.21 10.50 12.37
N LEU A 29 -10.92 9.44 11.59
CA LEU A 29 -11.39 8.09 11.90
C LEU A 29 -10.84 7.60 13.25
N ASN A 30 -9.54 7.77 13.49
CA ASN A 30 -8.90 7.38 14.75
C ASN A 30 -9.53 8.09 15.97
N ALA A 31 -9.89 9.36 15.82
CA ALA A 31 -10.54 10.08 16.89
C ALA A 31 -11.97 9.56 17.14
N ALA A 32 -12.72 9.30 16.07
CA ALA A 32 -14.07 8.76 16.16
C ALA A 32 -14.12 7.37 16.83
N VAL A 33 -13.17 6.49 16.48
CA VAL A 33 -13.04 5.16 17.11
C VAL A 33 -12.62 5.28 18.57
N LYS A 34 -11.62 6.10 18.91
CA LYS A 34 -11.17 6.30 20.29
C LYS A 34 -12.25 6.92 21.20
N MET A 35 -13.13 7.72 20.64
CA MET A 35 -14.28 8.28 21.38
C MET A 35 -15.43 7.27 21.53
N GLY A 36 -15.31 6.05 20.97
CA GLY A 36 -16.35 5.05 21.03
C GLY A 36 -17.59 5.35 20.16
N ASN A 37 -17.46 6.33 19.23
CA ASN A 37 -18.57 6.73 18.36
C ASN A 37 -18.76 5.76 17.17
N VAL A 38 -17.73 5.00 16.84
CA VAL A 38 -17.74 4.04 15.71
C VAL A 38 -16.88 2.85 16.12
N GLU A 39 -17.43 1.64 15.95
CA GLU A 39 -16.64 0.40 15.96
C GLU A 39 -16.03 0.21 14.57
N PHE A 40 -14.72 0.03 14.51
CA PHE A 40 -14.00 -0.17 13.28
C PHE A 40 -12.91 -1.23 13.47
N ASP A 41 -12.71 -2.05 12.44
CA ASP A 41 -11.70 -3.09 12.47
C ASP A 41 -10.29 -2.48 12.57
N ASP A 42 -9.49 -2.98 13.50
CA ASP A 42 -8.13 -2.47 13.79
C ASP A 42 -7.23 -2.56 12.57
N THR A 43 -7.44 -3.52 11.65
CA THR A 43 -6.65 -3.66 10.42
C THR A 43 -6.72 -2.41 9.54
N TYR A 44 -7.86 -1.72 9.52
CA TYR A 44 -7.99 -0.45 8.79
C TYR A 44 -7.29 0.70 9.50
N LEU A 45 -7.26 0.70 10.84
CA LEU A 45 -6.53 1.71 11.60
C LEU A 45 -5.02 1.55 11.41
N ASP A 46 -4.55 0.30 11.38
CA ASP A 46 -3.13 -0.04 11.18
C ASP A 46 -2.63 0.39 9.79
N ILE A 47 -3.40 0.12 8.71
CA ILE A 47 -2.99 0.55 7.37
C ILE A 47 -3.01 2.08 7.21
N ILE A 48 -3.95 2.79 7.86
CA ILE A 48 -3.95 4.25 7.92
C ILE A 48 -2.71 4.77 8.66
N ALA A 49 -2.36 4.16 9.79
CA ALA A 49 -1.17 4.52 10.56
C ALA A 49 0.11 4.29 9.74
N ALA A 50 0.24 3.12 9.09
CA ALA A 50 1.35 2.80 8.22
C ALA A 50 1.49 3.79 7.04
N ALA A 51 0.38 4.18 6.42
CA ALA A 51 0.38 5.15 5.32
C ALA A 51 0.71 6.59 5.78
N LYS A 52 0.51 6.92 7.06
CA LYS A 52 0.84 8.24 7.63
C LYS A 52 2.32 8.39 8.02
N ILE A 53 3.10 7.32 8.03
CA ILE A 53 4.54 7.38 8.28
C ILE A 53 5.19 8.32 7.25
N ASP A 54 6.08 9.19 7.71
CA ASP A 54 6.78 10.15 6.88
C ASP A 54 7.60 9.45 5.78
N ILE A 55 7.64 10.09 4.62
CA ILE A 55 8.43 9.60 3.48
C ILE A 55 9.91 9.58 3.84
N SER A 56 10.55 8.43 3.63
CA SER A 56 12.00 8.29 3.79
C SER A 56 12.76 9.32 2.93
N ARG A 57 13.71 10.01 3.54
CA ARG A 57 14.59 10.98 2.87
C ARG A 57 15.84 10.34 2.27
N GLY A 58 16.00 9.03 2.41
CA GLY A 58 17.10 8.27 1.84
C GLY A 58 17.07 8.25 0.31
N VAL A 59 18.20 7.89 -0.28
CA VAL A 59 18.31 7.69 -1.73
C VAL A 59 17.68 6.32 -2.06
N ASP A 60 16.65 6.33 -2.88
CA ASP A 60 16.04 5.09 -3.36
C ASP A 60 17.01 4.30 -4.26
N SER A 61 17.02 2.97 -4.16
CA SER A 61 17.73 2.12 -5.12
C SER A 61 17.18 2.35 -6.54
N SER A 62 17.97 1.99 -7.55
CA SER A 62 17.54 2.14 -8.95
C SER A 62 16.30 1.34 -9.28
N SER A 63 16.16 0.13 -8.74
CA SER A 63 14.97 -0.71 -8.87
C SER A 63 13.77 -0.06 -8.18
N LYS A 64 13.89 0.33 -6.92
CA LYS A 64 12.84 1.02 -6.15
C LYS A 64 12.33 2.26 -6.87
N LYS A 65 13.25 3.11 -7.37
CA LYS A 65 12.90 4.31 -8.12
C LYS A 65 12.09 4.02 -9.38
N LYS A 66 12.50 3.00 -10.16
CA LYS A 66 11.78 2.58 -11.38
C LYS A 66 10.31 2.25 -11.08
N TYR A 67 10.05 1.50 -10.00
CA TYR A 67 8.69 1.09 -9.64
C TYR A 67 7.87 2.23 -9.06
N LEU A 68 8.49 3.09 -8.24
CA LEU A 68 7.83 4.30 -7.76
C LEU A 68 7.41 5.21 -8.92
N ASP A 69 8.25 5.35 -9.96
CA ASP A 69 7.93 6.12 -11.16
C ASP A 69 6.76 5.48 -11.96
N ILE A 70 6.70 4.15 -12.03
CA ILE A 70 5.59 3.44 -12.69
C ILE A 70 4.28 3.66 -11.92
N LEU A 71 4.29 3.45 -10.59
CA LEU A 71 3.12 3.66 -9.73
C LEU A 71 2.64 5.11 -9.79
N GLN A 72 3.56 6.07 -9.78
CA GLN A 72 3.23 7.49 -9.90
C GLN A 72 2.62 7.85 -11.26
N LYS A 73 3.08 7.22 -12.35
CA LYS A 73 2.46 7.39 -13.68
C LYS A 73 1.05 6.82 -13.74
N ILE A 74 0.82 5.64 -13.13
CA ILE A 74 -0.51 5.02 -13.10
C ILE A 74 -1.48 5.84 -12.26
N SER A 75 -1.08 6.25 -11.07
CA SER A 75 -1.90 7.09 -10.18
C SER A 75 -2.06 8.52 -10.70
N ASN A 76 -1.24 8.91 -11.69
CA ASN A 76 -1.19 10.27 -12.26
C ASN A 76 -0.86 11.35 -11.22
N GLY A 77 -0.02 11.03 -10.22
CA GLY A 77 0.36 12.02 -9.22
C GLY A 77 1.20 11.47 -8.08
N LYS A 78 1.58 12.37 -7.18
CA LYS A 78 2.28 12.04 -5.94
C LYS A 78 1.29 12.08 -4.78
N VAL A 79 1.45 11.15 -3.86
CA VAL A 79 0.70 11.17 -2.61
C VAL A 79 1.21 12.31 -1.73
N LYS A 80 0.28 13.04 -1.12
CA LYS A 80 0.54 14.08 -0.14
C LYS A 80 -0.35 13.86 1.07
N LEU A 81 0.23 13.95 2.24
CA LEU A 81 -0.51 13.98 3.51
C LEU A 81 -0.52 15.43 4.02
N GLN A 82 -1.70 15.96 4.28
CA GLN A 82 -1.88 17.29 4.86
C GLN A 82 -3.14 17.28 5.73
N ASP A 83 -3.02 17.80 6.95
CA ASP A 83 -4.13 17.89 7.92
C ASP A 83 -4.88 16.55 8.09
N GLU A 84 -4.10 15.46 8.21
CA GLU A 84 -4.56 14.06 8.32
C GLU A 84 -5.34 13.52 7.10
N ARG A 85 -5.38 14.25 6.00
CA ARG A 85 -6.04 13.84 4.75
C ARG A 85 -5.02 13.47 3.68
N PHE A 86 -5.36 12.45 2.91
CA PHE A 86 -4.56 12.05 1.75
C PHE A 86 -5.03 12.77 0.49
N TYR A 87 -4.05 13.24 -0.27
CA TYR A 87 -4.23 13.92 -1.54
C TYR A 87 -3.37 13.27 -2.61
N LEU A 88 -3.86 13.30 -3.84
CA LEU A 88 -3.09 13.01 -5.03
C LEU A 88 -2.79 14.32 -5.75
N GLN A 89 -1.51 14.60 -6.01
CA GLN A 89 -1.08 15.82 -6.71
C GLN A 89 -0.52 15.49 -8.08
N PRO A 90 -1.30 15.71 -9.17
CA PRO A 90 -0.84 15.53 -10.53
C PRO A 90 0.12 16.65 -10.95
N GLY A 91 1.41 16.36 -11.05
CA GLY A 91 2.42 17.35 -11.46
C GLY A 91 2.36 18.66 -10.67
N THR A 92 2.14 19.78 -11.36
CA THR A 92 1.98 21.13 -10.79
C THR A 92 0.54 21.55 -10.57
N GLN A 93 -0.42 20.67 -10.90
CA GLN A 93 -1.84 20.96 -10.77
C GLN A 93 -2.29 21.00 -9.31
N ALA A 94 -3.52 21.47 -9.07
CA ALA A 94 -4.13 21.42 -7.76
C ALA A 94 -4.23 19.97 -7.26
N LYS A 95 -3.96 19.77 -5.97
CA LYS A 95 -4.12 18.47 -5.33
C LYS A 95 -5.59 18.08 -5.26
N LEU A 96 -5.86 16.79 -5.50
CA LEU A 96 -7.19 16.19 -5.37
C LEU A 96 -7.24 15.40 -4.06
N GLU A 97 -8.25 15.62 -3.25
CA GLU A 97 -8.49 14.78 -2.07
C GLU A 97 -8.86 13.35 -2.50
N PHE A 98 -8.43 12.33 -1.74
CA PHE A 98 -8.59 10.93 -2.14
C PHE A 98 -10.04 10.53 -2.37
N ASN A 99 -11.01 11.12 -1.67
CA ASN A 99 -12.44 10.89 -1.90
C ASN A 99 -12.90 11.25 -3.33
N LEU A 100 -12.15 12.11 -4.04
CA LEU A 100 -12.41 12.49 -5.45
C LEU A 100 -11.61 11.65 -6.46
N VAL A 101 -10.76 10.73 -5.98
CA VAL A 101 -9.92 9.87 -6.82
C VAL A 101 -10.57 8.48 -6.94
N ALA A 102 -10.52 7.87 -8.12
CA ALA A 102 -11.02 6.51 -8.32
C ALA A 102 -10.32 5.51 -7.39
N GLU A 103 -11.07 4.54 -6.83
CA GLU A 103 -10.58 3.61 -5.82
C GLU A 103 -9.33 2.84 -6.26
N GLY A 104 -9.32 2.30 -7.47
CA GLY A 104 -8.15 1.59 -7.99
C GLY A 104 -6.90 2.47 -8.07
N LEU A 105 -7.03 3.77 -8.33
CA LEU A 105 -5.90 4.69 -8.31
C LEU A 105 -5.44 5.00 -6.88
N ARG A 106 -6.36 5.02 -5.90
CA ARG A 106 -6.02 5.16 -4.48
C ARG A 106 -5.24 3.95 -3.96
N LYS A 107 -5.61 2.71 -4.37
CA LYS A 107 -4.85 1.49 -4.06
C LYS A 107 -3.43 1.56 -4.60
N ILE A 108 -3.25 1.99 -5.83
CA ILE A 108 -1.93 2.20 -6.44
C ILE A 108 -1.14 3.29 -5.70
N ALA A 109 -1.81 4.37 -5.31
CA ALA A 109 -1.22 5.45 -4.54
C ALA A 109 -0.82 5.00 -3.11
N LEU A 110 -1.63 4.16 -2.46
CA LEU A 110 -1.29 3.53 -1.19
C LEU A 110 -0.03 2.69 -1.31
N LEU A 111 0.06 1.81 -2.32
CA LEU A 111 1.25 0.99 -2.54
C LEU A 111 2.50 1.87 -2.75
N TRP A 112 2.38 2.93 -3.55
CA TRP A 112 3.46 3.92 -3.71
C TRP A 112 3.90 4.52 -2.36
N GLN A 113 2.95 4.90 -1.51
CA GLN A 113 3.21 5.49 -0.20
C GLN A 113 3.96 4.52 0.72
N LEU A 114 3.50 3.27 0.82
CA LEU A 114 4.09 2.25 1.68
C LEU A 114 5.51 1.83 1.23
N ILE A 115 5.77 1.82 -0.08
CA ILE A 115 7.11 1.60 -0.61
C ILE A 115 7.99 2.82 -0.32
N LYS A 116 7.47 4.03 -0.53
CA LYS A 116 8.26 5.26 -0.41
C LYS A 116 8.62 5.59 1.03
N ASN A 117 7.75 5.32 1.99
CA ASN A 117 8.04 5.56 3.41
C ASN A 117 8.83 4.44 4.10
N GLY A 118 9.13 3.34 3.39
CA GLY A 118 9.92 2.23 3.92
C GLY A 118 9.11 1.17 4.67
N THR A 119 7.79 1.29 4.74
CA THR A 119 6.94 0.27 5.38
C THR A 119 7.03 -1.08 4.65
N LEU A 120 7.11 -1.05 3.31
CA LEU A 120 7.35 -2.22 2.47
C LEU A 120 8.80 -2.23 1.99
N GLU A 121 9.69 -2.77 2.83
CA GLU A 121 11.11 -2.95 2.52
C GLU A 121 11.58 -4.35 2.95
N ASN A 122 12.85 -4.64 2.74
CA ASN A 122 13.45 -5.93 3.08
C ASN A 122 13.11 -6.38 4.50
N GLY A 123 12.58 -7.59 4.65
CA GLY A 123 12.15 -8.19 5.91
C GLY A 123 10.70 -7.90 6.30
N ALA A 124 9.98 -7.06 5.56
CA ALA A 124 8.56 -6.84 5.80
C ALA A 124 7.70 -8.01 5.29
N VAL A 125 6.52 -8.18 5.90
CA VAL A 125 5.49 -9.13 5.46
C VAL A 125 4.27 -8.35 4.98
N LEU A 126 3.86 -8.59 3.74
CA LEU A 126 2.66 -8.00 3.14
C LEU A 126 1.56 -9.06 3.03
N PHE A 127 0.42 -8.81 3.65
CA PHE A 127 -0.84 -9.50 3.39
C PHE A 127 -1.73 -8.56 2.56
N TRP A 128 -2.17 -8.99 1.39
CA TRP A 128 -3.02 -8.16 0.53
C TRP A 128 -4.24 -8.94 0.07
N ASP A 129 -5.40 -8.44 0.45
CA ASP A 129 -6.68 -9.02 0.06
C ASP A 129 -7.21 -8.32 -1.20
N GLU A 130 -7.52 -9.10 -2.22
CA GLU A 130 -8.04 -8.67 -3.52
C GLU A 130 -7.30 -7.44 -4.09
N PRO A 131 -5.98 -7.55 -4.35
CA PRO A 131 -5.21 -6.43 -4.88
C PRO A 131 -5.75 -5.90 -6.21
N GLU A 132 -6.38 -6.76 -7.01
CA GLU A 132 -6.98 -6.43 -8.30
C GLU A 132 -8.32 -5.70 -8.20
N ALA A 133 -9.02 -5.78 -7.08
CA ALA A 133 -10.35 -5.23 -6.94
C ALA A 133 -10.38 -3.72 -7.23
N ASN A 134 -11.29 -3.31 -8.12
CA ASN A 134 -11.46 -1.91 -8.59
C ASN A 134 -10.25 -1.32 -9.35
N ILE A 135 -9.23 -2.12 -9.67
CA ILE A 135 -8.13 -1.72 -10.55
C ILE A 135 -8.51 -1.94 -12.01
N ASN A 136 -8.18 -0.99 -12.89
CA ASN A 136 -8.39 -1.17 -14.31
C ASN A 136 -7.58 -2.40 -14.80
N PRO A 137 -8.21 -3.38 -15.50
CA PRO A 137 -7.57 -4.62 -15.93
C PRO A 137 -6.24 -4.44 -16.69
N LYS A 138 -6.07 -3.32 -17.39
CA LYS A 138 -4.81 -3.00 -18.08
C LYS A 138 -3.60 -2.88 -17.15
N TYR A 139 -3.82 -2.68 -15.83
CA TYR A 139 -2.76 -2.55 -14.83
C TYR A 139 -2.48 -3.86 -14.07
N ILE A 140 -3.26 -4.92 -14.29
CA ILE A 140 -3.02 -6.23 -13.65
C ILE A 140 -1.62 -6.78 -13.94
N PRO A 141 -1.10 -6.75 -15.20
CA PRO A 141 0.28 -7.17 -15.45
C PRO A 141 1.32 -6.39 -14.65
N VAL A 142 1.13 -5.08 -14.54
CA VAL A 142 2.04 -4.20 -13.78
C VAL A 142 1.96 -4.51 -12.29
N LEU A 143 0.75 -4.78 -11.76
CA LEU A 143 0.57 -5.18 -10.37
C LEU A 143 1.30 -6.49 -10.06
N ALA A 144 1.20 -7.49 -10.94
CA ALA A 144 1.94 -8.75 -10.81
C ALA A 144 3.46 -8.53 -10.80
N GLU A 145 3.98 -7.70 -11.71
CA GLU A 145 5.41 -7.34 -11.75
C GLU A 145 5.88 -6.64 -10.47
N LEU A 146 5.05 -5.75 -9.91
CA LEU A 146 5.35 -5.05 -8.66
C LEU A 146 5.42 -6.02 -7.47
N LEU A 147 4.50 -6.98 -7.38
CA LEU A 147 4.52 -8.00 -6.32
C LEU A 147 5.80 -8.86 -6.40
N ILE A 148 6.15 -9.31 -7.60
CA ILE A 148 7.37 -10.09 -7.82
C ILE A 148 8.63 -9.27 -7.49
N MET A 149 8.64 -7.99 -7.84
CA MET A 149 9.74 -7.10 -7.48
C MET A 149 9.86 -6.94 -5.95
N LEU A 150 8.78 -6.68 -5.24
CA LEU A 150 8.80 -6.57 -3.78
C LEU A 150 9.31 -7.88 -3.15
N GLU A 151 8.89 -9.04 -3.67
CA GLU A 151 9.43 -10.33 -3.25
C GLU A 151 10.94 -10.42 -3.46
N SER A 152 11.43 -10.02 -4.64
CA SER A 152 12.87 -10.03 -4.95
C SER A 152 13.70 -9.05 -4.11
N GLU A 153 13.08 -8.00 -3.59
CA GLU A 153 13.68 -7.05 -2.64
C GLU A 153 13.56 -7.52 -1.17
N GLY A 154 13.05 -8.73 -0.93
CA GLY A 154 13.02 -9.37 0.39
C GLY A 154 11.73 -9.16 1.18
N VAL A 155 10.65 -8.71 0.56
CA VAL A 155 9.32 -8.64 1.16
C VAL A 155 8.64 -10.02 1.04
N GLN A 156 8.18 -10.59 2.14
CA GLN A 156 7.34 -11.80 2.10
C GLN A 156 5.90 -11.40 1.78
N ILE A 157 5.29 -12.03 0.75
CA ILE A 157 3.97 -11.60 0.25
C ILE A 157 2.97 -12.74 0.31
N PHE A 158 1.81 -12.45 0.91
CA PHE A 158 0.62 -13.28 0.90
C PHE A 158 -0.51 -12.52 0.21
N VAL A 159 -1.04 -13.09 -0.87
CA VAL A 159 -2.14 -12.50 -1.65
C VAL A 159 -3.35 -13.42 -1.58
N SER A 160 -4.49 -12.86 -1.19
CA SER A 160 -5.81 -13.46 -1.38
C SER A 160 -6.39 -12.90 -2.68
N THR A 161 -6.65 -13.72 -3.67
CA THR A 161 -7.21 -13.29 -4.96
C THR A 161 -8.13 -14.36 -5.53
N HIS A 162 -9.18 -13.94 -6.20
CA HIS A 162 -10.03 -14.78 -7.03
C HIS A 162 -9.86 -14.44 -8.54
N ASP A 163 -8.97 -13.51 -8.89
CA ASP A 163 -8.72 -13.11 -10.27
C ASP A 163 -7.75 -14.08 -10.97
N TYR A 164 -8.28 -14.73 -12.00
CA TYR A 164 -7.51 -15.68 -12.80
C TYR A 164 -6.30 -15.02 -13.50
N PHE A 165 -6.47 -13.80 -14.00
CA PHE A 165 -5.40 -13.12 -14.75
C PHE A 165 -4.25 -12.74 -13.83
N LEU A 166 -4.53 -12.17 -12.66
CA LEU A 166 -3.49 -11.84 -11.69
C LEU A 166 -2.69 -13.10 -11.31
N SER A 167 -3.39 -14.20 -10.96
CA SER A 167 -2.75 -15.47 -10.60
C SER A 167 -1.86 -15.98 -11.74
N LYS A 168 -2.36 -15.96 -12.96
CA LYS A 168 -1.61 -16.42 -14.15
C LYS A 168 -0.42 -15.51 -14.50
N TYR A 169 -0.55 -14.20 -14.37
CA TYR A 169 0.59 -13.30 -14.58
C TYR A 169 1.71 -13.54 -13.56
N ILE A 170 1.37 -13.74 -12.28
CA ILE A 170 2.37 -14.08 -11.26
C ILE A 170 3.04 -15.40 -11.58
N GLU A 171 2.29 -16.45 -11.94
CA GLU A 171 2.83 -17.76 -12.30
C GLU A 171 3.82 -17.66 -13.47
N ILE A 172 3.41 -17.01 -14.58
CA ILE A 172 4.25 -16.88 -15.79
C ILE A 172 5.53 -16.06 -15.54
N LYS A 173 5.44 -15.04 -14.70
CA LYS A 173 6.59 -14.15 -14.45
C LYS A 173 7.60 -14.72 -13.45
N ARG A 174 7.21 -15.71 -12.65
CA ARG A 174 8.11 -16.43 -11.71
C ARG A 174 8.85 -17.59 -12.37
N THR A 175 8.41 -18.01 -13.58
CA THR A 175 9.07 -19.09 -14.37
C THR A 175 10.19 -18.51 -15.21
#